data_285027c05c8a0346db8c5399e64e9770
#
_entry.id   285027c05c8a0346db8c5399e64e9770
#
_cell.length_a   1.000
_cell.length_b   1.000
_cell.length_c   1.000
_cell.angle_alpha   90.00
_cell.angle_beta   90.00
_cell.angle_gamma   90.00
#
_symmetry.space_group_name_H-M   'P 1'
#
loop_
_entity.id
_entity.type
_entity.pdbx_description
1 polymer ?
#
loop_
_entity_poly.entity_id
_entity_poly.type
_entity_poly.pdbx_seq_one_letter_code
_entity_poly.pdbx_strand_id
1 'polypeptide(L)'
;MTFSPAIAVARRHARTLLAVGMVATLAFALYARRGDLVAFDWSVNPLALAAAALLLAVPGLVQAGTFVVALRRVGAGARWRPALRIWARSWLLRYEPSGAVGFAHRVGARERLEATTPQVLTATAYEQLAAVAGGALAAPIGFAVAGLQPPAIALAAASVAVLTLVALRPAWLGGWVQRRLQARGIAAAAPLRGREVAALVAVHAAGWAATAGGLALLAGTLGLSDTSTGVLLGAAALSWLAGVLVPIAPGGLGVRDAALAIGLAPVLGAGAATGLAVALRVVGFAGEVMAYVIAEALAALPSRAAAVDAPAPAFLPPTDRSGVIVVVPTYQEAESLPLFVERFAATGVELLIVDDASPDGTGALADELAAHRPWMHVLHREGKDGLGVAYRAGFSWCLARGYRAIGQMDCDLSHPPEKIAEMLAVLDGREADLVIGNRYLPGGGTANWSRSRRALSRVGCTMSRLLLGLPYDDLSGGFKLWRASCLEDLGLDGMLAAGYAFQIETTQVAHLLGKRIEEIPFTFQERVAGESKMSLAISLEGIGVCLQLRRRGHAIGA
;
A
#
# COMPACT_ATOMS: atom_id res chain seq x y z
N MET A 1 21.83 -4.34 26.23
CA MET A 1 22.52 -5.59 25.87
C MET A 1 22.67 -5.60 24.36
N THR A 2 23.83 -5.21 23.87
CA THR A 2 24.19 -5.23 22.45
C THR A 2 24.54 -6.69 22.09
N PHE A 3 23.68 -7.34 21.31
CA PHE A 3 23.96 -8.67 20.79
C PHE A 3 25.16 -8.61 19.83
N SER A 4 26.10 -9.56 19.98
CA SER A 4 27.26 -9.71 19.08
C SER A 4 26.79 -9.74 17.61
N PRO A 5 27.48 -9.04 16.70
CA PRO A 5 27.17 -9.02 15.26
C PRO A 5 27.04 -10.43 14.66
N ALA A 6 27.82 -11.39 15.16
CA ALA A 6 27.78 -12.79 14.74
C ALA A 6 26.41 -13.46 15.03
N ILE A 7 25.76 -13.13 16.16
CA ILE A 7 24.45 -13.67 16.51
C ILE A 7 23.36 -13.06 15.61
N ALA A 8 23.48 -11.79 15.24
CA ALA A 8 22.55 -11.13 14.32
C ALA A 8 22.64 -11.73 12.89
N VAL A 9 23.87 -11.99 12.41
CA VAL A 9 24.12 -12.65 11.12
C VAL A 9 23.60 -14.09 11.12
N ALA A 10 23.91 -14.89 12.16
CA ALA A 10 23.43 -16.26 12.28
C ALA A 10 21.88 -16.33 12.32
N ARG A 11 21.23 -15.41 13.04
CA ARG A 11 19.75 -15.31 13.07
C ARG A 11 19.17 -14.91 11.73
N ARG A 12 19.82 -14.03 10.96
CA ARG A 12 19.38 -13.63 9.62
C ARG A 12 19.43 -14.83 8.65
N HIS A 13 20.52 -15.59 8.65
CA HIS A 13 20.66 -16.79 7.80
C HIS A 13 19.71 -17.90 8.21
N ALA A 14 19.53 -18.17 9.51
CA ALA A 14 18.57 -19.16 9.98
C ALA A 14 17.14 -18.82 9.56
N ARG A 15 16.72 -17.55 9.61
CA ARG A 15 15.41 -17.10 9.15
C ARG A 15 15.23 -17.27 7.64
N THR A 16 16.23 -16.91 6.85
CA THR A 16 16.22 -17.10 5.39
C THR A 16 16.13 -18.57 5.03
N LEU A 17 16.92 -19.43 5.69
CA LEU A 17 16.89 -20.88 5.48
C LEU A 17 15.53 -21.49 5.86
N LEU A 18 14.92 -21.03 6.96
CA LEU A 18 13.58 -21.45 7.35
C LEU A 18 12.51 -21.01 6.34
N ALA A 19 12.57 -19.75 5.88
CA ALA A 19 11.65 -19.25 4.86
C ALA A 19 11.82 -20.02 3.54
N VAL A 20 13.06 -20.28 3.11
CA VAL A 20 13.36 -21.10 1.94
C VAL A 20 12.88 -22.55 2.14
N GLY A 21 13.14 -23.13 3.31
CA GLY A 21 12.66 -24.47 3.67
C GLY A 21 11.14 -24.59 3.62
N MET A 22 10.42 -23.56 4.11
CA MET A 22 8.96 -23.54 4.07
C MET A 22 8.40 -23.39 2.65
N VAL A 23 8.99 -22.50 1.84
CA VAL A 23 8.63 -22.38 0.41
C VAL A 23 8.93 -23.67 -0.32
N ALA A 24 10.09 -24.30 -0.05
CA ALA A 24 10.45 -25.61 -0.62
C ALA A 24 9.48 -26.72 -0.18
N THR A 25 9.06 -26.72 1.10
CA THR A 25 8.08 -27.70 1.61
C THR A 25 6.70 -27.51 0.95
N LEU A 26 6.25 -26.26 0.79
CA LEU A 26 5.01 -25.96 0.07
C LEU A 26 5.12 -26.35 -1.40
N ALA A 27 6.21 -26.00 -2.07
CA ALA A 27 6.47 -26.39 -3.46
C ALA A 27 6.55 -27.91 -3.63
N PHE A 28 7.19 -28.62 -2.69
CA PHE A 28 7.24 -30.08 -2.67
C PHE A 28 5.84 -30.68 -2.46
N ALA A 29 5.04 -30.15 -1.52
CA ALA A 29 3.67 -30.63 -1.29
C ALA A 29 2.79 -30.44 -2.52
N LEU A 30 2.90 -29.29 -3.20
CA LEU A 30 2.21 -29.01 -4.46
C LEU A 30 2.70 -29.95 -5.59
N TYR A 31 4.02 -30.15 -5.70
CA TYR A 31 4.60 -31.07 -6.68
C TYR A 31 4.22 -32.52 -6.42
N ALA A 32 4.26 -32.97 -5.15
CA ALA A 32 3.85 -34.33 -4.77
C ALA A 32 2.36 -34.60 -5.05
N ARG A 33 1.52 -33.56 -5.06
CA ARG A 33 0.08 -33.62 -5.34
C ARG A 33 -0.31 -33.07 -6.70
N ARG A 34 0.65 -32.81 -7.61
CA ARG A 34 0.37 -32.22 -8.92
C ARG A 34 -0.63 -33.02 -9.75
N GLY A 35 -0.63 -34.33 -9.62
CA GLY A 35 -1.61 -35.18 -10.31
C GLY A 35 -3.03 -34.91 -9.85
N ASP A 36 -3.24 -34.81 -8.53
CA ASP A 36 -4.53 -34.51 -7.92
C ASP A 36 -4.98 -33.08 -8.28
N LEU A 37 -4.05 -32.13 -8.30
CA LEU A 37 -4.32 -30.71 -8.62
C LEU A 37 -4.65 -30.50 -10.11
N VAL A 38 -3.99 -31.24 -11.01
CA VAL A 38 -4.27 -31.17 -12.46
C VAL A 38 -5.58 -31.90 -12.81
N ALA A 39 -5.89 -33.00 -12.11
CA ALA A 39 -7.16 -33.72 -12.29
C ALA A 39 -8.36 -33.01 -11.66
N PHE A 40 -8.13 -31.95 -10.87
CA PHE A 40 -9.17 -31.18 -10.23
C PHE A 40 -9.85 -30.24 -11.25
N ASP A 41 -11.17 -30.30 -11.34
CA ASP A 41 -11.95 -29.39 -12.20
C ASP A 41 -11.97 -27.98 -11.60
N TRP A 42 -11.17 -27.08 -12.15
CA TRP A 42 -11.10 -25.68 -11.79
C TRP A 42 -12.18 -24.87 -12.51
N SER A 43 -13.43 -25.31 -12.47
CA SER A 43 -14.56 -24.51 -12.98
C SER A 43 -14.76 -23.27 -12.11
N VAL A 44 -14.20 -22.15 -12.55
CA VAL A 44 -14.10 -20.94 -11.73
C VAL A 44 -15.20 -19.96 -12.09
N ASN A 45 -16.10 -19.65 -11.16
CA ASN A 45 -17.03 -18.53 -11.29
C ASN A 45 -16.37 -17.23 -10.76
N PRO A 46 -16.04 -16.26 -11.63
CA PRO A 46 -15.34 -15.03 -11.20
C PRO A 46 -16.11 -14.19 -10.18
N LEU A 47 -17.44 -14.19 -10.26
CA LEU A 47 -18.30 -13.44 -9.32
C LEU A 47 -18.27 -14.07 -7.93
N ALA A 48 -18.32 -15.41 -7.86
CA ALA A 48 -18.22 -16.13 -6.60
C ALA A 48 -16.83 -15.95 -5.95
N LEU A 49 -15.75 -15.96 -6.75
CA LEU A 49 -14.41 -15.66 -6.25
C LEU A 49 -14.29 -14.22 -5.72
N ALA A 50 -14.86 -13.25 -6.43
CA ALA A 50 -14.87 -11.86 -5.98
C ALA A 50 -15.66 -11.71 -4.67
N ALA A 51 -16.82 -12.37 -4.56
CA ALA A 51 -17.62 -12.40 -3.34
C ALA A 51 -16.89 -13.10 -2.18
N ALA A 52 -16.21 -14.23 -2.45
CA ALA A 52 -15.38 -14.91 -1.46
C ALA A 52 -14.22 -14.01 -0.97
N ALA A 53 -13.52 -13.34 -1.88
CA ALA A 53 -12.46 -12.39 -1.52
C ALA A 53 -12.99 -11.23 -0.66
N LEU A 54 -14.19 -10.70 -0.96
CA LEU A 54 -14.82 -9.65 -0.18
C LEU A 54 -15.16 -10.13 1.23
N LEU A 55 -15.72 -11.33 1.39
CA LEU A 55 -15.99 -11.91 2.70
C LEU A 55 -14.69 -12.19 3.48
N LEU A 56 -13.65 -12.67 2.81
CA LEU A 56 -12.32 -12.89 3.40
C LEU A 56 -11.57 -11.60 3.75
N ALA A 57 -12.01 -10.44 3.23
CA ALA A 57 -11.49 -9.14 3.64
C ALA A 57 -12.04 -8.69 5.02
N VAL A 58 -13.23 -9.15 5.41
CA VAL A 58 -13.93 -8.71 6.64
C VAL A 58 -13.09 -8.89 7.90
N PRO A 59 -12.41 -10.03 8.17
CA PRO A 59 -11.55 -10.18 9.34
C PRO A 59 -10.45 -9.13 9.43
N GLY A 60 -9.84 -8.76 8.30
CA GLY A 60 -8.85 -7.69 8.23
C GLY A 60 -9.43 -6.33 8.62
N LEU A 61 -10.62 -6.00 8.13
CA LEU A 61 -11.33 -4.76 8.47
C LEU A 61 -11.75 -4.72 9.95
N VAL A 62 -12.17 -5.86 10.50
CA VAL A 62 -12.47 -6.01 11.93
C VAL A 62 -11.22 -5.75 12.77
N GLN A 63 -10.07 -6.30 12.40
CA GLN A 63 -8.81 -6.04 13.09
C GLN A 63 -8.40 -4.56 13.00
N ALA A 64 -8.58 -3.93 11.84
CA ALA A 64 -8.33 -2.49 11.68
C ALA A 64 -9.18 -1.65 12.64
N GLY A 65 -10.49 -1.92 12.67
CA GLY A 65 -11.42 -1.26 13.59
C GLY A 65 -11.06 -1.49 15.06
N THR A 66 -10.68 -2.72 15.42
CA THR A 66 -10.25 -3.08 16.77
C THR A 66 -9.02 -2.28 17.21
N PHE A 67 -8.01 -2.16 16.34
CA PHE A 67 -6.83 -1.33 16.64
C PHE A 67 -7.20 0.13 16.90
N VAL A 68 -8.05 0.72 16.05
CA VAL A 68 -8.50 2.11 16.20
C VAL A 68 -9.26 2.31 17.52
N VAL A 69 -10.18 1.39 17.85
CA VAL A 69 -10.96 1.44 19.09
C VAL A 69 -10.03 1.28 20.30
N ALA A 70 -9.16 0.28 20.29
CA ALA A 70 -8.22 0.03 21.37
C ALA A 70 -7.30 1.24 21.62
N LEU A 71 -6.78 1.86 20.54
CA LEU A 71 -5.89 3.01 20.64
C LEU A 71 -6.58 4.21 21.33
N ARG A 72 -7.85 4.49 20.98
CA ARG A 72 -8.63 5.54 21.65
C ARG A 72 -8.93 5.21 23.11
N ARG A 73 -9.23 3.95 23.39
CA ARG A 73 -9.57 3.49 24.76
C ARG A 73 -8.39 3.52 25.71
N VAL A 74 -7.16 3.36 25.22
CA VAL A 74 -5.95 3.52 26.03
C VAL A 74 -5.53 4.98 26.18
N GLY A 75 -6.37 5.93 25.79
CA GLY A 75 -6.18 7.37 26.03
C GLY A 75 -5.33 8.09 24.96
N ALA A 76 -5.16 7.53 23.78
CA ALA A 76 -4.53 8.25 22.67
C ALA A 76 -5.51 9.24 22.02
N GLY A 77 -5.01 10.41 21.59
CA GLY A 77 -5.78 11.40 20.83
C GLY A 77 -6.13 10.97 19.39
N ALA A 78 -5.87 9.73 19.05
CA ALA A 78 -5.86 9.20 17.70
C ALA A 78 -7.14 9.46 16.92
N ARG A 79 -7.00 10.17 15.81
CA ARG A 79 -8.04 10.28 14.79
C ARG A 79 -8.17 8.95 14.04
N TRP A 80 -9.40 8.51 13.78
CA TRP A 80 -9.66 7.19 13.21
C TRP A 80 -9.03 6.97 11.82
N ARG A 81 -8.97 8.02 10.98
CA ARG A 81 -8.41 7.93 9.63
C ARG A 81 -6.91 7.69 9.58
N PRO A 82 -6.05 8.49 10.26
CA PRO A 82 -4.63 8.19 10.36
C PRO A 82 -4.38 6.82 10.99
N ALA A 83 -5.12 6.44 12.03
CA ALA A 83 -4.96 5.16 12.69
C ALA A 83 -5.31 3.98 11.76
N LEU A 84 -6.41 4.07 11.01
CA LEU A 84 -6.83 3.08 10.02
C LEU A 84 -5.78 2.92 8.91
N ARG A 85 -5.25 4.04 8.39
CA ARG A 85 -4.21 4.05 7.36
C ARG A 85 -2.90 3.44 7.84
N ILE A 86 -2.47 3.78 9.05
CA ILE A 86 -1.25 3.22 9.65
C ILE A 86 -1.41 1.72 9.90
N TRP A 87 -2.59 1.30 10.38
CA TRP A 87 -2.89 -0.12 10.55
C TRP A 87 -2.83 -0.86 9.21
N ALA A 88 -3.53 -0.37 8.20
CA ALA A 88 -3.60 -1.01 6.89
C ALA A 88 -2.21 -1.22 6.26
N ARG A 89 -1.33 -0.23 6.38
CA ARG A 89 0.06 -0.34 5.91
C ARG A 89 0.87 -1.35 6.70
N SER A 90 0.73 -1.35 8.02
CA SER A 90 1.41 -2.31 8.89
C SER A 90 0.95 -3.75 8.65
N TRP A 91 -0.29 -3.93 8.19
CA TRP A 91 -0.88 -5.22 7.91
C TRP A 91 -0.19 -5.95 6.76
N LEU A 92 0.11 -5.26 5.66
CA LEU A 92 0.86 -5.85 4.54
C LEU A 92 2.32 -6.15 4.89
N LEU A 93 2.92 -5.37 5.81
CA LEU A 93 4.30 -5.59 6.26
C LEU A 93 4.50 -6.87 7.09
N ARG A 94 3.43 -7.57 7.48
CA ARG A 94 3.52 -8.86 8.18
C ARG A 94 4.12 -10.00 7.33
N TYR A 95 4.14 -9.83 6.00
CA TYR A 95 4.76 -10.78 5.08
C TYR A 95 6.28 -10.60 4.97
N GLU A 96 6.82 -9.58 5.60
CA GLU A 96 8.26 -9.39 5.69
C GLU A 96 8.88 -10.44 6.63
N PRO A 97 10.02 -11.04 6.26
CA PRO A 97 10.59 -12.21 6.96
C PRO A 97 10.87 -12.04 8.47
N SER A 98 11.03 -10.81 8.96
CA SER A 98 11.27 -10.58 10.39
C SER A 98 9.97 -10.62 11.23
N GLY A 99 8.81 -10.45 10.60
CA GLY A 99 7.50 -10.31 11.27
C GLY A 99 7.38 -9.08 12.18
N ALA A 100 8.48 -8.34 12.38
CA ALA A 100 8.54 -7.22 13.32
C ALA A 100 8.31 -5.85 12.66
N VAL A 101 8.50 -5.75 11.34
CA VAL A 101 8.44 -4.46 10.62
C VAL A 101 7.06 -3.84 10.69
N GLY A 102 5.99 -4.62 10.63
CA GLY A 102 4.64 -4.11 10.79
C GLY A 102 4.42 -3.44 12.16
N PHE A 103 4.92 -4.05 13.24
CA PHE A 103 4.85 -3.47 14.59
C PHE A 103 5.75 -2.23 14.72
N ALA A 104 6.97 -2.30 14.20
CA ALA A 104 7.89 -1.16 14.18
C ALA A 104 7.32 0.04 13.41
N HIS A 105 6.62 -0.21 12.30
CA HIS A 105 5.92 0.82 11.54
C HIS A 105 4.86 1.54 12.38
N ARG A 106 4.04 0.80 13.16
CA ARG A 106 3.04 1.42 14.05
C ARG A 106 3.68 2.29 15.13
N VAL A 107 4.75 1.80 15.75
CA VAL A 107 5.49 2.54 16.79
C VAL A 107 6.19 3.77 16.20
N GLY A 108 6.79 3.65 15.01
CA GLY A 108 7.42 4.78 14.30
C GLY A 108 6.43 5.87 13.91
N ALA A 109 5.16 5.51 13.70
CA ALA A 109 4.08 6.45 13.38
C ALA A 109 3.35 7.03 14.60
N ARG A 110 3.85 6.86 15.83
CA ARG A 110 3.19 7.28 17.09
C ARG A 110 2.77 8.74 17.11
N GLU A 111 3.58 9.64 16.57
CA GLU A 111 3.29 11.07 16.50
C GLU A 111 2.06 11.36 15.63
N ARG A 112 1.96 10.68 14.47
CA ARG A 112 0.79 10.76 13.58
C ARG A 112 -0.47 10.14 14.21
N LEU A 113 -0.27 9.23 15.18
CA LEU A 113 -1.33 8.61 15.97
C LEU A 113 -1.71 9.45 17.20
N GLU A 114 -1.06 10.58 17.43
CA GLU A 114 -1.22 11.37 18.66
C GLU A 114 -1.14 10.47 19.90
N ALA A 115 -0.17 9.53 19.91
CA ALA A 115 -0.04 8.46 20.89
C ALA A 115 1.40 8.31 21.39
N THR A 116 1.54 7.79 22.58
CA THR A 116 2.83 7.35 23.12
C THR A 116 3.15 5.92 22.69
N THR A 117 4.43 5.54 22.72
CA THR A 117 4.86 4.15 22.42
C THR A 117 4.11 3.11 23.26
N PRO A 118 3.92 3.27 24.60
CA PRO A 118 3.13 2.36 25.40
C PRO A 118 1.67 2.21 24.93
N GLN A 119 1.02 3.30 24.53
CA GLN A 119 -0.34 3.27 24.02
C GLN A 119 -0.45 2.47 22.71
N VAL A 120 0.48 2.68 21.77
CA VAL A 120 0.52 1.92 20.50
C VAL A 120 0.76 0.43 20.76
N LEU A 121 1.71 0.09 21.62
CA LEU A 121 2.00 -1.32 21.97
C LEU A 121 0.82 -1.99 22.70
N THR A 122 0.19 -1.29 23.64
CA THR A 122 -0.97 -1.79 24.37
C THR A 122 -2.17 -2.01 23.45
N ALA A 123 -2.48 -1.05 22.57
CA ALA A 123 -3.56 -1.19 21.59
C ALA A 123 -3.32 -2.36 20.62
N THR A 124 -2.07 -2.51 20.15
CA THR A 124 -1.68 -3.64 19.29
C THR A 124 -1.80 -4.98 20.02
N ALA A 125 -1.43 -5.04 21.30
CA ALA A 125 -1.58 -6.26 22.10
C ALA A 125 -3.05 -6.65 22.27
N TYR A 126 -3.95 -5.71 22.56
CA TYR A 126 -5.40 -5.97 22.65
C TYR A 126 -6.00 -6.42 21.33
N GLU A 127 -5.59 -5.81 20.21
CA GLU A 127 -6.01 -6.23 18.87
C GLU A 127 -5.63 -7.69 18.60
N GLN A 128 -4.36 -8.07 18.85
CA GLN A 128 -3.88 -9.42 18.60
C GLN A 128 -4.54 -10.45 19.55
N LEU A 129 -4.69 -10.11 20.82
CA LEU A 129 -5.35 -10.97 21.79
C LEU A 129 -6.83 -11.19 21.46
N ALA A 130 -7.56 -10.15 21.05
CA ALA A 130 -8.95 -10.27 20.62
C ALA A 130 -9.08 -11.16 19.36
N ALA A 131 -8.15 -11.03 18.40
CA ALA A 131 -8.13 -11.86 17.20
C ALA A 131 -7.88 -13.34 17.55
N VAL A 132 -6.90 -13.63 18.40
CA VAL A 132 -6.59 -15.00 18.87
C VAL A 132 -7.76 -15.58 19.64
N ALA A 133 -8.35 -14.83 20.55
CA ALA A 133 -9.51 -15.26 21.33
C ALA A 133 -10.73 -15.52 20.43
N GLY A 134 -10.99 -14.65 19.45
CA GLY A 134 -12.07 -14.83 18.47
C GLY A 134 -11.89 -16.10 17.62
N GLY A 135 -10.66 -16.39 17.18
CA GLY A 135 -10.34 -17.64 16.48
C GLY A 135 -10.46 -18.89 17.37
N ALA A 136 -10.01 -18.80 18.62
CA ALA A 136 -10.15 -19.88 19.58
C ALA A 136 -11.61 -20.20 19.94
N LEU A 137 -12.51 -19.21 19.85
CA LEU A 137 -13.96 -19.43 19.94
C LEU A 137 -14.55 -20.00 18.66
N ALA A 138 -14.15 -19.50 17.50
CA ALA A 138 -14.72 -19.89 16.22
C ALA A 138 -14.44 -21.36 15.88
N ALA A 139 -13.26 -21.88 16.22
CA ALA A 139 -12.86 -23.25 15.91
C ALA A 139 -13.81 -24.30 16.52
N PRO A 140 -14.02 -24.34 17.84
CA PRO A 140 -14.92 -25.33 18.44
C PRO A 140 -16.40 -25.09 18.11
N ILE A 141 -16.83 -23.82 17.93
CA ILE A 141 -18.19 -23.50 17.48
C ILE A 141 -18.44 -24.11 16.10
N GLY A 142 -17.48 -23.97 15.17
CA GLY A 142 -17.57 -24.55 13.84
C GLY A 142 -17.75 -26.07 13.89
N PHE A 143 -16.92 -26.76 14.65
CA PHE A 143 -17.03 -28.23 14.78
C PHE A 143 -18.30 -28.69 15.49
N ALA A 144 -18.79 -27.94 16.50
CA ALA A 144 -20.06 -28.23 17.16
C ALA A 144 -21.25 -28.07 16.20
N VAL A 145 -21.28 -27.01 15.40
CA VAL A 145 -22.33 -26.78 14.37
C VAL A 145 -22.31 -27.88 13.30
N ALA A 146 -21.13 -28.44 13.01
CA ALA A 146 -20.98 -29.56 12.09
C ALA A 146 -21.43 -30.93 12.65
N GLY A 147 -21.91 -30.97 13.90
CA GLY A 147 -22.33 -32.21 14.54
C GLY A 147 -21.19 -33.16 14.90
N LEU A 148 -19.96 -32.67 14.96
CA LEU A 148 -18.80 -33.46 15.34
C LEU A 148 -18.78 -33.75 16.86
N GLN A 149 -18.35 -34.96 17.21
CA GLN A 149 -18.46 -35.69 18.48
C GLN A 149 -18.04 -34.90 19.77
N PRO A 150 -18.40 -35.38 20.99
CA PRO A 150 -18.25 -34.74 22.30
C PRO A 150 -16.91 -34.05 22.61
N PRO A 151 -15.73 -34.52 22.15
CA PRO A 151 -14.48 -33.81 22.44
C PRO A 151 -14.40 -32.42 21.85
N ALA A 152 -15.05 -32.17 20.70
CA ALA A 152 -15.09 -30.83 20.11
C ALA A 152 -15.96 -29.87 20.93
N ILE A 153 -17.07 -30.35 21.45
CA ILE A 153 -17.95 -29.60 22.37
C ILE A 153 -17.24 -29.30 23.70
N ALA A 154 -16.50 -30.25 24.24
CA ALA A 154 -15.70 -30.06 25.46
C ALA A 154 -14.58 -29.04 25.24
N LEU A 155 -13.90 -29.06 24.08
CA LEU A 155 -12.89 -28.09 23.73
C LEU A 155 -13.53 -26.69 23.50
N ALA A 156 -14.75 -26.63 22.92
CA ALA A 156 -15.53 -25.41 22.80
C ALA A 156 -15.88 -24.81 24.18
N ALA A 157 -16.39 -25.65 25.08
CA ALA A 157 -16.74 -25.23 26.43
C ALA A 157 -15.51 -24.77 27.23
N ALA A 158 -14.38 -25.45 27.10
CA ALA A 158 -13.12 -25.06 27.71
C ALA A 158 -12.60 -23.74 27.16
N SER A 159 -12.67 -23.54 25.83
CA SER A 159 -12.27 -22.29 25.19
C SER A 159 -13.16 -21.12 25.60
N VAL A 160 -14.48 -21.33 25.67
CA VAL A 160 -15.45 -20.34 26.17
C VAL A 160 -15.18 -20.03 27.65
N ALA A 161 -14.91 -21.04 28.48
CA ALA A 161 -14.59 -20.84 29.88
C ALA A 161 -13.30 -20.04 30.08
N VAL A 162 -12.22 -20.38 29.36
CA VAL A 162 -10.96 -19.64 29.41
C VAL A 162 -11.15 -18.18 28.97
N LEU A 163 -11.88 -17.95 27.88
CA LEU A 163 -12.13 -16.61 27.40
C LEU A 163 -13.06 -15.80 28.29
N THR A 164 -14.05 -16.47 28.91
CA THR A 164 -14.90 -15.85 29.92
C THR A 164 -14.07 -15.44 31.12
N LEU A 165 -13.16 -16.30 31.60
CA LEU A 165 -12.23 -15.99 32.70
C LEU A 165 -11.31 -14.83 32.35
N VAL A 166 -10.79 -14.77 31.10
CA VAL A 166 -9.96 -13.67 30.58
C VAL A 166 -10.78 -12.37 30.48
N ALA A 167 -12.01 -12.44 29.98
CA ALA A 167 -12.92 -11.30 29.87
C ALA A 167 -13.39 -10.78 31.24
N LEU A 168 -13.66 -11.67 32.19
CA LEU A 168 -14.06 -11.32 33.56
C LEU A 168 -12.89 -10.81 34.42
N ARG A 169 -11.65 -11.10 34.04
CA ARG A 169 -10.44 -10.61 34.71
C ARG A 169 -9.49 -9.85 33.80
N PRO A 170 -9.92 -8.72 33.17
CA PRO A 170 -9.10 -7.93 32.29
C PRO A 170 -7.85 -7.37 32.97
N ALA A 171 -7.88 -7.24 34.31
CA ALA A 171 -6.72 -6.88 35.13
C ALA A 171 -5.57 -7.91 35.01
N TRP A 172 -5.84 -9.17 34.70
CA TRP A 172 -4.81 -10.18 34.52
C TRP A 172 -4.02 -9.96 33.22
N LEU A 173 -4.71 -9.75 32.12
CA LEU A 173 -4.09 -9.48 30.80
C LEU A 173 -3.46 -8.09 30.76
N GLY A 174 -4.20 -7.06 31.19
CA GLY A 174 -3.68 -5.72 31.35
C GLY A 174 -2.49 -5.70 32.32
N GLY A 175 -2.57 -6.36 33.46
CA GLY A 175 -1.50 -6.46 34.43
C GLY A 175 -0.29 -7.26 33.94
N TRP A 176 -0.48 -8.29 33.10
CA TRP A 176 0.64 -9.00 32.47
C TRP A 176 1.36 -8.13 31.45
N VAL A 177 0.63 -7.46 30.56
CA VAL A 177 1.17 -6.50 29.59
C VAL A 177 1.87 -5.34 30.32
N GLN A 178 1.23 -4.78 31.36
CA GLN A 178 1.80 -3.71 32.19
C GLN A 178 3.09 -4.15 32.88
N ARG A 179 3.12 -5.31 33.55
CA ARG A 179 4.33 -5.84 34.19
C ARG A 179 5.47 -6.05 33.18
N ARG A 180 5.17 -6.54 31.97
CA ARG A 180 6.16 -6.74 30.91
C ARG A 180 6.69 -5.43 30.35
N LEU A 181 5.86 -4.40 30.23
CA LEU A 181 6.26 -3.07 29.83
C LEU A 181 7.05 -2.35 30.93
N GLN A 182 6.58 -2.42 32.20
CA GLN A 182 7.27 -1.86 33.36
C GLN A 182 8.65 -2.49 33.59
N ALA A 183 8.76 -3.82 33.43
CA ALA A 183 10.05 -4.51 33.49
C ALA A 183 11.06 -4.03 32.42
N ARG A 184 10.60 -3.29 31.41
CA ARG A 184 11.41 -2.65 30.36
C ARG A 184 11.49 -1.14 30.50
N GLY A 185 11.06 -0.58 31.62
CA GLY A 185 11.08 0.87 31.88
C GLY A 185 10.04 1.67 31.07
N ILE A 186 9.02 0.99 30.53
CA ILE A 186 7.99 1.65 29.72
C ILE A 186 6.76 1.87 30.61
N ALA A 187 6.35 3.15 30.77
CA ALA A 187 5.14 3.50 31.52
C ALA A 187 3.91 2.89 30.84
N ALA A 188 3.08 2.20 31.62
CA ALA A 188 1.92 1.49 31.07
C ALA A 188 0.77 2.44 30.74
N ALA A 189 0.08 2.16 29.62
CA ALA A 189 -1.17 2.83 29.28
C ALA A 189 -2.34 2.25 30.13
N ALA A 190 -3.44 3.01 30.25
CA ALA A 190 -4.62 2.56 30.97
C ALA A 190 -5.18 1.25 30.37
N PRO A 191 -5.51 0.23 31.20
CA PRO A 191 -6.05 -1.02 30.68
C PRO A 191 -7.51 -0.85 30.21
N LEU A 192 -7.89 -1.63 29.19
CA LEU A 192 -9.28 -1.75 28.75
C LEU A 192 -10.14 -2.43 29.84
N ARG A 193 -11.39 -2.01 29.95
CA ARG A 193 -12.38 -2.64 30.84
C ARG A 193 -12.79 -4.01 30.29
N GLY A 194 -13.18 -4.95 31.14
CA GLY A 194 -13.58 -6.31 30.75
C GLY A 194 -14.64 -6.36 29.65
N ARG A 195 -15.68 -5.52 29.78
CA ARG A 195 -16.74 -5.40 28.78
C ARG A 195 -16.23 -4.95 27.42
N GLU A 196 -15.20 -4.13 27.38
CA GLU A 196 -14.59 -3.63 26.14
C GLU A 196 -13.77 -4.75 25.47
N VAL A 197 -13.00 -5.49 26.25
CA VAL A 197 -12.28 -6.67 25.76
C VAL A 197 -13.27 -7.72 25.22
N ALA A 198 -14.34 -8.01 25.96
CA ALA A 198 -15.37 -8.95 25.53
C ALA A 198 -16.04 -8.51 24.22
N ALA A 199 -16.33 -7.21 24.06
CA ALA A 199 -16.88 -6.67 22.80
C ALA A 199 -15.90 -6.85 21.63
N LEU A 200 -14.61 -6.60 21.83
CA LEU A 200 -13.61 -6.81 20.78
C LEU A 200 -13.51 -8.29 20.39
N VAL A 201 -13.52 -9.20 21.34
CA VAL A 201 -13.52 -10.65 21.09
C VAL A 201 -14.77 -11.08 20.33
N ALA A 202 -15.95 -10.59 20.73
CA ALA A 202 -17.22 -10.91 20.07
C ALA A 202 -17.23 -10.43 18.60
N VAL A 203 -16.72 -9.24 18.32
CA VAL A 203 -16.61 -8.71 16.94
C VAL A 203 -15.65 -9.56 16.10
N HIS A 204 -14.54 -10.02 16.68
CA HIS A 204 -13.64 -10.95 15.98
C HIS A 204 -14.28 -12.31 15.73
N ALA A 205 -15.00 -12.86 16.72
CA ALA A 205 -15.75 -14.11 16.53
C ALA A 205 -16.82 -13.98 15.43
N ALA A 206 -17.54 -12.86 15.38
CA ALA A 206 -18.47 -12.56 14.29
C ALA A 206 -17.77 -12.43 12.92
N GLY A 207 -16.55 -11.86 12.87
CA GLY A 207 -15.71 -11.80 11.67
C GLY A 207 -15.39 -13.19 11.08
N TRP A 208 -15.32 -14.22 11.92
CA TRP A 208 -15.13 -15.60 11.47
C TRP A 208 -16.33 -16.17 10.70
N ALA A 209 -17.55 -15.66 10.93
CA ALA A 209 -18.71 -16.02 10.12
C ALA A 209 -18.53 -15.58 8.64
N ALA A 210 -17.93 -14.41 8.41
CA ALA A 210 -17.59 -13.97 7.05
C ALA A 210 -16.51 -14.87 6.42
N THR A 211 -15.50 -15.31 7.20
CA THR A 211 -14.51 -16.29 6.74
C THR A 211 -15.18 -17.60 6.33
N ALA A 212 -16.10 -18.10 7.14
CA ALA A 212 -16.85 -19.33 6.83
C ALA A 212 -17.68 -19.19 5.55
N GLY A 213 -18.39 -18.07 5.37
CA GLY A 213 -19.12 -17.78 4.14
C GLY A 213 -18.22 -17.68 2.90
N GLY A 214 -17.07 -17.01 3.03
CA GLY A 214 -16.07 -16.92 1.96
C GLY A 214 -15.50 -18.29 1.58
N LEU A 215 -15.22 -19.14 2.57
CA LEU A 215 -14.77 -20.52 2.34
C LEU A 215 -15.86 -21.40 1.71
N ALA A 216 -17.11 -21.26 2.15
CA ALA A 216 -18.22 -22.00 1.56
C ALA A 216 -18.44 -21.63 0.08
N LEU A 217 -18.37 -20.34 -0.26
CA LEU A 217 -18.39 -19.90 -1.67
C LEU A 217 -17.21 -20.47 -2.45
N LEU A 218 -16.02 -20.42 -1.88
CA LEU A 218 -14.82 -20.97 -2.52
C LEU A 218 -14.92 -22.48 -2.72
N ALA A 219 -15.37 -23.23 -1.71
CA ALA A 219 -15.62 -24.67 -1.80
C ALA A 219 -16.67 -24.99 -2.87
N GLY A 220 -17.75 -24.20 -2.94
CA GLY A 220 -18.78 -24.36 -3.98
C GLY A 220 -18.26 -24.16 -5.39
N THR A 221 -17.34 -23.19 -5.63
CA THR A 221 -16.70 -23.01 -6.94
C THR A 221 -15.76 -24.15 -7.33
N LEU A 222 -15.33 -24.93 -6.37
CA LEU A 222 -14.45 -26.08 -6.55
C LEU A 222 -15.19 -27.42 -6.54
N GLY A 223 -16.53 -27.41 -6.68
CA GLY A 223 -17.35 -28.63 -6.67
C GLY A 223 -17.46 -29.32 -5.29
N LEU A 224 -17.14 -28.60 -4.21
CA LEU A 224 -17.14 -29.10 -2.82
C LEU A 224 -18.31 -28.52 -2.00
N SER A 225 -19.45 -28.28 -2.65
CA SER A 225 -20.65 -27.65 -2.07
C SER A 225 -21.25 -28.40 -0.88
N ASP A 226 -21.07 -29.73 -0.82
CA ASP A 226 -21.61 -30.57 0.26
C ASP A 226 -20.82 -30.49 1.56
N THR A 227 -19.70 -29.73 1.55
CA THR A 227 -18.87 -29.58 2.75
C THR A 227 -19.55 -28.70 3.77
N SER A 228 -19.75 -29.20 4.98
CA SER A 228 -20.34 -28.43 6.08
C SER A 228 -19.56 -27.14 6.33
N THR A 229 -20.26 -26.01 6.31
CA THR A 229 -19.71 -24.68 6.62
C THR A 229 -19.08 -24.66 8.04
N GLY A 230 -19.62 -25.46 8.97
CA GLY A 230 -19.05 -25.62 10.31
C GLY A 230 -17.67 -26.27 10.29
N VAL A 231 -17.47 -27.32 9.48
CA VAL A 231 -16.15 -27.96 9.30
C VAL A 231 -15.16 -26.97 8.71
N LEU A 232 -15.57 -26.23 7.68
CA LEU A 232 -14.74 -25.20 7.04
C LEU A 232 -14.32 -24.13 8.05
N LEU A 233 -15.25 -23.63 8.86
CA LEU A 233 -14.99 -22.66 9.91
C LEU A 233 -13.99 -23.19 10.94
N GLY A 234 -14.25 -24.39 11.48
CA GLY A 234 -13.40 -25.01 12.49
C GLY A 234 -11.96 -25.22 12.01
N ALA A 235 -11.81 -25.81 10.82
CA ALA A 235 -10.51 -26.06 10.21
C ALA A 235 -9.76 -24.76 9.87
N ALA A 236 -10.44 -23.74 9.33
CA ALA A 236 -9.84 -22.45 9.02
C ALA A 236 -9.36 -21.72 10.27
N ALA A 237 -10.16 -21.71 11.33
CA ALA A 237 -9.80 -21.07 12.58
C ALA A 237 -8.60 -21.77 13.26
N LEU A 238 -8.57 -23.10 13.30
CA LEU A 238 -7.40 -23.86 13.79
C LEU A 238 -6.16 -23.61 12.93
N SER A 239 -6.30 -23.62 11.62
CA SER A 239 -5.21 -23.31 10.67
C SER A 239 -4.61 -21.92 10.93
N TRP A 240 -5.47 -20.93 11.15
CA TRP A 240 -5.04 -19.58 11.46
C TRP A 240 -4.31 -19.51 12.81
N LEU A 241 -4.85 -20.16 13.85
CA LEU A 241 -4.21 -20.25 15.18
C LEU A 241 -2.85 -20.93 15.10
N ALA A 242 -2.74 -22.04 14.34
CA ALA A 242 -1.46 -22.70 14.11
C ALA A 242 -0.42 -21.75 13.52
N GLY A 243 -0.82 -20.93 12.53
CA GLY A 243 0.04 -19.91 11.94
C GLY A 243 0.47 -18.81 12.90
N VAL A 244 -0.39 -18.43 13.85
CA VAL A 244 -0.04 -17.45 14.90
C VAL A 244 0.94 -18.02 15.92
N LEU A 245 0.80 -19.31 16.26
CA LEU A 245 1.68 -20.00 17.22
C LEU A 245 3.08 -20.25 16.68
N VAL A 246 3.27 -20.20 15.36
CA VAL A 246 4.57 -20.38 14.69
C VAL A 246 5.05 -19.03 14.11
N PRO A 247 5.58 -18.12 14.93
CA PRO A 247 5.89 -16.74 14.53
C PRO A 247 7.07 -16.62 13.54
N ILE A 248 7.74 -17.75 13.23
CA ILE A 248 8.86 -17.80 12.29
C ILE A 248 8.36 -17.82 10.84
N ALA A 249 7.09 -18.19 10.62
CA ALA A 249 6.45 -18.27 9.31
C ALA A 249 5.86 -16.91 8.91
N PRO A 250 6.44 -16.14 7.96
CA PRO A 250 5.90 -14.86 7.53
C PRO A 250 4.45 -14.99 7.06
N GLY A 251 3.51 -14.30 7.73
CA GLY A 251 2.09 -14.42 7.43
C GLY A 251 1.50 -15.83 7.62
N GLY A 252 2.21 -16.73 8.32
CA GLY A 252 1.82 -18.14 8.52
C GLY A 252 1.98 -19.00 7.26
N LEU A 253 2.78 -18.57 6.28
CA LEU A 253 3.02 -19.32 5.03
C LEU A 253 3.49 -20.75 5.32
N GLY A 254 2.89 -21.73 4.65
CA GLY A 254 3.17 -23.15 4.81
C GLY A 254 2.48 -23.77 6.02
N VAL A 255 2.57 -23.17 7.21
CA VAL A 255 1.99 -23.72 8.45
C VAL A 255 0.46 -23.70 8.39
N ARG A 256 -0.14 -22.58 8.03
CA ARG A 256 -1.60 -22.44 7.91
C ARG A 256 -2.14 -23.32 6.80
N ASP A 257 -1.43 -23.40 5.67
CA ASP A 257 -1.86 -24.18 4.52
C ASP A 257 -1.82 -25.68 4.82
N ALA A 258 -0.76 -26.16 5.46
CA ALA A 258 -0.64 -27.54 5.89
C ALA A 258 -1.68 -27.89 6.97
N ALA A 259 -1.88 -27.03 7.98
CA ALA A 259 -2.86 -27.26 9.02
C ALA A 259 -4.30 -27.31 8.46
N LEU A 260 -4.63 -26.48 7.47
CA LEU A 260 -5.93 -26.53 6.81
C LEU A 260 -6.10 -27.80 5.99
N ALA A 261 -5.12 -28.17 5.18
CA ALA A 261 -5.16 -29.37 4.35
C ALA A 261 -5.26 -30.64 5.21
N ILE A 262 -4.49 -30.73 6.30
CA ILE A 262 -4.54 -31.85 7.25
C ILE A 262 -5.91 -31.90 7.96
N GLY A 263 -6.43 -30.77 8.41
CA GLY A 263 -7.71 -30.68 9.10
C GLY A 263 -8.92 -31.05 8.22
N LEU A 264 -8.84 -30.78 6.92
CA LEU A 264 -9.92 -31.06 5.96
C LEU A 264 -9.76 -32.42 5.25
N ALA A 265 -8.57 -33.03 5.26
CA ALA A 265 -8.29 -34.30 4.58
C ALA A 265 -9.23 -35.45 4.97
N PRO A 266 -9.65 -35.63 6.26
CA PRO A 266 -10.58 -36.68 6.65
C PRO A 266 -11.99 -36.55 6.04
N VAL A 267 -12.39 -35.32 5.68
CA VAL A 267 -13.73 -35.04 5.14
C VAL A 267 -13.73 -34.93 3.61
N LEU A 268 -12.70 -34.32 3.04
CA LEU A 268 -12.64 -34.00 1.61
C LEU A 268 -11.72 -34.96 0.81
N GLY A 269 -10.94 -35.76 1.49
CA GLY A 269 -9.79 -36.43 0.88
C GLY A 269 -8.60 -35.46 0.70
N ALA A 270 -7.40 -36.02 0.60
CA ALA A 270 -6.16 -35.24 0.66
C ALA A 270 -5.97 -34.28 -0.54
N GLY A 271 -6.41 -34.67 -1.74
CA GLY A 271 -6.31 -33.85 -2.95
C GLY A 271 -7.18 -32.61 -2.87
N ALA A 272 -8.49 -32.77 -2.62
CA ALA A 272 -9.45 -31.68 -2.51
C ALA A 272 -9.13 -30.72 -1.33
N ALA A 273 -8.71 -31.27 -0.19
CA ALA A 273 -8.29 -30.47 0.97
C ALA A 273 -7.06 -29.60 0.63
N THR A 274 -6.08 -30.14 -0.10
CA THR A 274 -4.91 -29.37 -0.57
C THR A 274 -5.31 -28.31 -1.59
N GLY A 275 -6.16 -28.67 -2.56
CA GLY A 275 -6.70 -27.72 -3.54
C GLY A 275 -7.41 -26.54 -2.89
N LEU A 276 -8.30 -26.82 -1.93
CA LEU A 276 -9.01 -25.78 -1.19
C LEU A 276 -8.05 -24.91 -0.35
N ALA A 277 -7.01 -25.48 0.26
CA ALA A 277 -6.01 -24.73 1.01
C ALA A 277 -5.22 -23.75 0.12
N VAL A 278 -4.84 -24.20 -1.09
CA VAL A 278 -4.17 -23.36 -2.10
C VAL A 278 -5.11 -22.26 -2.59
N ALA A 279 -6.35 -22.60 -2.94
CA ALA A 279 -7.34 -21.64 -3.39
C ALA A 279 -7.64 -20.58 -2.31
N LEU A 280 -7.78 -21.00 -1.04
CA LEU A 280 -7.93 -20.07 0.09
C LEU A 280 -6.71 -19.16 0.23
N ARG A 281 -5.49 -19.65 -0.02
CA ARG A 281 -4.28 -18.81 0.04
C ARG A 281 -4.33 -17.70 -0.99
N VAL A 282 -4.69 -18.02 -2.24
CA VAL A 282 -4.75 -17.05 -3.34
C VAL A 282 -5.88 -16.05 -3.13
N VAL A 283 -7.10 -16.55 -2.92
CA VAL A 283 -8.30 -15.70 -2.74
C VAL A 283 -8.25 -14.95 -1.41
N GLY A 284 -7.71 -15.56 -0.35
CA GLY A 284 -7.49 -14.92 0.94
C GLY A 284 -6.50 -13.77 0.85
N PHE A 285 -5.39 -13.93 0.11
CA PHE A 285 -4.46 -12.81 -0.15
C PHE A 285 -5.14 -11.67 -0.93
N ALA A 286 -5.96 -11.99 -1.93
CA ALA A 286 -6.79 -10.98 -2.61
C ALA A 286 -7.73 -10.27 -1.64
N GLY A 287 -8.34 -10.99 -0.70
CA GLY A 287 -9.16 -10.44 0.39
C GLY A 287 -8.37 -9.49 1.30
N GLU A 288 -7.14 -9.84 1.65
CA GLU A 288 -6.27 -8.97 2.46
C GLU A 288 -5.87 -7.68 1.73
N VAL A 289 -5.55 -7.77 0.44
CA VAL A 289 -5.31 -6.60 -0.41
C VAL A 289 -6.59 -5.74 -0.51
N MET A 290 -7.75 -6.38 -0.63
CA MET A 290 -9.04 -5.69 -0.66
C MET A 290 -9.32 -4.98 0.67
N ALA A 291 -9.07 -5.61 1.82
CA ALA A 291 -9.20 -4.98 3.14
C ALA A 291 -8.29 -3.75 3.26
N TYR A 292 -7.06 -3.86 2.76
CA TYR A 292 -6.14 -2.73 2.68
C TYR A 292 -6.69 -1.58 1.81
N VAL A 293 -7.16 -1.89 0.60
CA VAL A 293 -7.72 -0.89 -0.33
C VAL A 293 -8.95 -0.21 0.28
N ILE A 294 -9.85 -0.99 0.91
CA ILE A 294 -11.04 -0.46 1.60
C ILE A 294 -10.62 0.46 2.76
N ALA A 295 -9.65 0.05 3.58
CA ALA A 295 -9.17 0.86 4.70
C ALA A 295 -8.53 2.17 4.23
N GLU A 296 -7.72 2.16 3.17
CA GLU A 296 -7.16 3.38 2.57
C GLU A 296 -8.25 4.28 1.95
N ALA A 297 -9.25 3.68 1.28
CA ALA A 297 -10.38 4.41 0.71
C ALA A 297 -11.23 5.09 1.80
N LEU A 298 -11.54 4.37 2.88
CA LEU A 298 -12.26 4.92 4.04
C LEU A 298 -11.47 6.06 4.70
N ALA A 299 -10.15 5.89 4.85
CA ALA A 299 -9.28 6.92 5.40
C ALA A 299 -9.14 8.16 4.50
N ALA A 300 -9.44 8.03 3.21
CA ALA A 300 -9.38 9.09 2.22
C ALA A 300 -10.71 9.83 2.01
N LEU A 301 -11.83 9.36 2.59
CA LEU A 301 -13.11 10.06 2.49
C LEU A 301 -12.99 11.50 3.01
N PRO A 302 -13.57 12.52 2.36
CA PRO A 302 -13.50 13.90 2.83
C PRO A 302 -14.12 14.02 4.24
N SER A 303 -13.47 14.77 5.13
CA SER A 303 -14.04 15.09 6.44
C SER A 303 -15.08 16.18 6.27
N ARG A 304 -16.29 15.96 6.74
CA ARG A 304 -17.32 17.01 6.79
C ARG A 304 -16.87 18.25 7.61
N ALA A 305 -15.93 18.05 8.54
CA ALA A 305 -15.34 19.13 9.32
C ALA A 305 -14.22 19.90 8.59
N ALA A 306 -13.54 19.26 7.62
CA ALA A 306 -12.47 19.90 6.85
C ALA A 306 -12.99 20.79 5.70
N ALA A 307 -14.29 20.71 5.38
CA ALA A 307 -14.90 21.55 4.35
C ALA A 307 -15.29 22.96 4.89
N VAL A 308 -15.26 23.17 6.21
CA VAL A 308 -15.67 24.44 6.84
C VAL A 308 -14.49 25.32 7.23
N ASP A 309 -13.28 24.75 7.42
CA ASP A 309 -12.11 25.46 7.94
C ASP A 309 -10.84 25.32 7.09
N ALA A 310 -10.96 25.07 5.79
CA ALA A 310 -9.82 25.35 4.92
C ALA A 310 -9.72 26.88 4.81
N PRO A 311 -8.69 27.54 5.38
CA PRO A 311 -8.49 28.95 5.09
C PRO A 311 -8.38 29.07 3.57
N ALA A 312 -9.11 30.07 3.01
CA ALA A 312 -8.93 30.47 1.63
C ALA A 312 -7.42 30.57 1.38
N PRO A 313 -6.90 30.11 0.24
CA PRO A 313 -5.48 30.16 -0.03
C PRO A 313 -5.00 31.57 0.26
N ALA A 314 -4.11 31.73 1.24
CA ALA A 314 -3.49 33.01 1.54
C ALA A 314 -2.97 33.55 0.22
N PHE A 315 -3.30 34.80 -0.09
CA PHE A 315 -2.83 35.48 -1.31
C PHE A 315 -1.31 35.40 -1.29
N LEU A 316 -0.77 34.47 -2.10
CA LEU A 316 0.67 34.31 -2.24
C LEU A 316 1.18 35.53 -3.00
N PRO A 317 2.24 36.20 -2.52
CA PRO A 317 2.79 37.36 -3.22
C PRO A 317 3.15 36.98 -4.64
N PRO A 318 3.13 37.93 -5.59
CA PRO A 318 3.53 37.67 -6.96
C PRO A 318 4.95 37.12 -6.97
N THR A 319 5.10 35.86 -7.42
CA THR A 319 6.38 35.18 -7.54
C THR A 319 7.13 35.68 -8.78
N ASP A 320 8.44 35.89 -8.63
CA ASP A 320 9.31 36.13 -9.77
C ASP A 320 9.31 34.89 -10.68
N ARG A 321 8.88 35.06 -11.93
CA ARG A 321 8.80 34.01 -12.93
C ARG A 321 10.03 33.97 -13.86
N SER A 322 10.98 34.89 -13.68
CA SER A 322 12.22 34.90 -14.45
C SER A 322 13.06 33.64 -14.19
N GLY A 323 13.68 33.11 -15.21
CA GLY A 323 14.51 31.90 -15.11
C GLY A 323 13.73 30.63 -14.73
N VAL A 324 12.42 30.56 -15.03
CA VAL A 324 11.57 29.39 -14.84
C VAL A 324 11.15 28.83 -16.19
N ILE A 325 11.33 27.53 -16.37
CA ILE A 325 10.95 26.83 -17.59
C ILE A 325 10.23 25.52 -17.25
N VAL A 326 9.32 25.09 -18.10
CA VAL A 326 8.62 23.81 -18.00
C VAL A 326 8.98 22.92 -19.16
N VAL A 327 9.45 21.72 -18.88
CA VAL A 327 9.78 20.68 -19.86
C VAL A 327 8.57 19.81 -20.11
N VAL A 328 8.18 19.67 -21.37
CA VAL A 328 7.03 18.89 -21.83
C VAL A 328 7.47 17.93 -22.93
N PRO A 329 7.67 16.66 -22.63
CA PRO A 329 7.92 15.64 -23.63
C PRO A 329 6.68 15.41 -24.50
N THR A 330 6.89 15.29 -25.82
CA THR A 330 5.82 15.00 -26.79
C THR A 330 6.14 13.77 -27.63
N TYR A 331 5.12 12.96 -27.89
CA TYR A 331 5.14 11.89 -28.87
C TYR A 331 3.72 11.61 -29.36
N GLN A 332 3.43 11.99 -30.61
CA GLN A 332 2.09 11.94 -31.22
C GLN A 332 1.06 12.75 -30.41
N GLU A 333 1.34 14.04 -30.28
CA GLU A 333 0.52 15.02 -29.55
C GLU A 333 0.10 16.21 -30.47
N ALA A 334 0.10 16.03 -31.81
CA ALA A 334 -0.24 17.11 -32.76
C ALA A 334 -1.64 17.69 -32.52
N GLU A 335 -2.58 16.89 -32.02
CA GLU A 335 -3.95 17.31 -31.72
C GLU A 335 -4.05 18.13 -30.42
N SER A 336 -3.29 17.77 -29.38
CA SER A 336 -3.34 18.43 -28.07
C SER A 336 -2.42 19.64 -27.94
N LEU A 337 -1.29 19.66 -28.69
CA LEU A 337 -0.24 20.65 -28.55
C LEU A 337 -0.70 22.11 -28.77
N PRO A 338 -1.50 22.48 -29.77
CA PRO A 338 -1.93 23.86 -29.94
C PRO A 338 -2.73 24.39 -28.76
N LEU A 339 -3.69 23.62 -28.30
CA LEU A 339 -4.53 23.97 -27.16
C LEU A 339 -3.72 24.04 -25.83
N PHE A 340 -2.75 23.14 -25.70
CA PHE A 340 -1.83 23.16 -24.55
C PHE A 340 -1.00 24.46 -24.55
N VAL A 341 -0.37 24.83 -25.69
CA VAL A 341 0.45 26.04 -25.82
C VAL A 341 -0.36 27.29 -25.55
N GLU A 342 -1.59 27.36 -26.08
CA GLU A 342 -2.49 28.50 -25.85
C GLU A 342 -2.80 28.66 -24.33
N ARG A 343 -3.17 27.57 -23.67
CA ARG A 343 -3.48 27.60 -22.25
C ARG A 343 -2.24 27.85 -21.40
N PHE A 344 -1.09 27.30 -21.81
CA PHE A 344 0.18 27.48 -21.11
C PHE A 344 0.68 28.92 -21.14
N ALA A 345 0.41 29.67 -22.23
CA ALA A 345 0.83 31.06 -22.36
C ALA A 345 0.42 31.97 -21.19
N ALA A 346 -0.72 31.67 -20.55
CA ALA A 346 -1.20 32.41 -19.38
C ALA A 346 -0.32 32.23 -18.13
N THR A 347 0.57 31.23 -18.09
CA THR A 347 1.45 30.99 -16.95
C THR A 347 2.56 32.03 -16.80
N GLY A 348 2.99 32.66 -17.92
CA GLY A 348 4.08 33.62 -17.95
C GLY A 348 5.45 33.05 -17.63
N VAL A 349 5.66 31.72 -17.76
CA VAL A 349 6.96 31.05 -17.68
C VAL A 349 7.35 30.50 -19.05
N GLU A 350 8.63 30.12 -19.20
CA GLU A 350 9.11 29.57 -20.47
C GLU A 350 8.72 28.08 -20.61
N LEU A 351 8.63 27.63 -21.87
CA LEU A 351 8.23 26.28 -22.26
C LEU A 351 9.31 25.62 -23.11
N LEU A 352 9.69 24.40 -22.78
CA LEU A 352 10.51 23.54 -23.62
C LEU A 352 9.71 22.32 -24.04
N ILE A 353 9.39 22.22 -25.33
CA ILE A 353 8.88 20.99 -25.92
C ILE A 353 10.06 20.08 -26.26
N VAL A 354 9.98 18.82 -25.85
CA VAL A 354 10.98 17.79 -26.19
C VAL A 354 10.30 16.75 -27.05
N ASP A 355 10.48 16.83 -28.37
CA ASP A 355 9.83 15.92 -29.30
C ASP A 355 10.67 14.67 -29.60
N ASP A 356 10.09 13.49 -29.34
CA ASP A 356 10.69 12.18 -29.52
C ASP A 356 10.52 11.64 -30.96
N ALA A 357 10.84 12.46 -31.96
CA ALA A 357 10.69 12.14 -33.40
C ALA A 357 9.25 11.69 -33.74
N SER A 358 8.27 12.49 -33.39
CA SER A 358 6.85 12.18 -33.58
C SER A 358 6.50 12.03 -35.06
N PRO A 359 5.93 10.89 -35.50
CA PRO A 359 5.62 10.63 -36.90
C PRO A 359 4.36 11.37 -37.41
N ASP A 360 3.55 11.94 -36.50
CA ASP A 360 2.29 12.66 -36.81
C ASP A 360 2.47 14.15 -37.10
N GLY A 361 3.72 14.63 -37.14
CA GLY A 361 4.03 16.03 -37.39
C GLY A 361 4.06 16.92 -36.15
N THR A 362 3.95 16.37 -34.95
CA THR A 362 4.01 17.13 -33.68
C THR A 362 5.24 18.03 -33.60
N GLY A 363 6.44 17.53 -33.97
CA GLY A 363 7.69 18.30 -33.94
C GLY A 363 7.67 19.52 -34.86
N ALA A 364 7.23 19.36 -36.13
CA ALA A 364 7.11 20.47 -37.09
C ALA A 364 6.08 21.52 -36.62
N LEU A 365 4.97 21.07 -36.04
CA LEU A 365 3.95 21.95 -35.45
C LEU A 365 4.53 22.70 -34.21
N ALA A 366 5.36 22.07 -33.42
CA ALA A 366 6.03 22.71 -32.29
C ALA A 366 6.97 23.84 -32.77
N ASP A 367 7.74 23.63 -33.86
CA ASP A 367 8.59 24.64 -34.45
C ASP A 367 7.78 25.85 -35.00
N GLU A 368 6.66 25.58 -35.67
CA GLU A 368 5.76 26.62 -36.17
C GLU A 368 5.20 27.47 -35.00
N LEU A 369 4.75 26.81 -33.94
CA LEU A 369 4.24 27.48 -32.74
C LEU A 369 5.33 28.30 -32.05
N ALA A 370 6.55 27.81 -31.98
CA ALA A 370 7.70 28.47 -31.34
C ALA A 370 8.18 29.69 -32.14
N ALA A 371 8.11 29.67 -33.47
CA ALA A 371 8.56 30.76 -34.35
C ALA A 371 7.96 32.12 -33.97
N HIS A 372 6.76 32.14 -33.39
CA HIS A 372 6.04 33.34 -32.99
C HIS A 372 5.95 33.55 -31.48
N ARG A 373 6.69 32.75 -30.69
CA ARG A 373 6.62 32.75 -29.20
C ARG A 373 8.01 32.68 -28.59
N PRO A 374 8.65 33.83 -28.25
CA PRO A 374 10.02 33.89 -27.72
C PRO A 374 10.21 33.07 -26.42
N TRP A 375 9.11 32.78 -25.72
CA TRP A 375 9.11 32.00 -24.49
C TRP A 375 8.98 30.48 -24.71
N MET A 376 8.87 30.03 -25.97
CA MET A 376 8.72 28.61 -26.34
C MET A 376 9.96 28.13 -27.10
N HIS A 377 10.50 27.02 -26.65
CA HIS A 377 11.68 26.36 -27.21
C HIS A 377 11.33 24.94 -27.64
N VAL A 378 12.03 24.41 -28.64
CA VAL A 378 11.85 23.04 -29.12
C VAL A 378 13.19 22.33 -29.11
N LEU A 379 13.19 21.09 -28.56
CA LEU A 379 14.32 20.16 -28.58
C LEU A 379 13.88 18.90 -29.33
N HIS A 380 14.42 18.66 -30.51
CA HIS A 380 14.18 17.44 -31.26
C HIS A 380 15.14 16.33 -30.80
N ARG A 381 14.61 15.13 -30.62
CA ARG A 381 15.39 13.94 -30.38
C ARG A 381 15.32 13.00 -31.58
N GLU A 382 16.31 12.13 -31.74
CA GLU A 382 16.42 11.24 -32.90
C GLU A 382 15.39 10.09 -32.89
N GLY A 383 14.79 9.79 -31.71
CA GLY A 383 13.85 8.68 -31.57
C GLY A 383 13.21 8.59 -30.19
N LYS A 384 12.26 7.66 -30.06
CA LYS A 384 11.48 7.40 -28.85
C LYS A 384 12.18 6.35 -27.97
N ASP A 385 12.98 6.80 -27.00
CA ASP A 385 13.70 5.92 -26.05
C ASP A 385 13.04 5.86 -24.66
N GLY A 386 11.88 6.48 -24.51
CA GLY A 386 11.10 6.50 -23.28
C GLY A 386 11.05 7.86 -22.58
N LEU A 387 9.99 8.03 -21.78
CA LEU A 387 9.64 9.29 -21.12
C LEU A 387 10.76 9.84 -20.23
N GLY A 388 11.45 8.98 -19.47
CA GLY A 388 12.54 9.38 -18.60
C GLY A 388 13.76 9.89 -19.37
N VAL A 389 14.01 9.35 -20.57
CA VAL A 389 15.13 9.79 -21.43
C VAL A 389 14.82 11.18 -22.02
N ALA A 390 13.58 11.43 -22.41
CA ALA A 390 13.13 12.73 -22.88
C ALA A 390 13.24 13.81 -21.78
N TYR A 391 12.81 13.50 -20.54
CA TYR A 391 12.99 14.42 -19.41
C TYR A 391 14.46 14.70 -19.11
N ARG A 392 15.34 13.67 -19.12
CA ARG A 392 16.79 13.90 -18.92
C ARG A 392 17.37 14.85 -19.95
N ALA A 393 17.04 14.67 -21.23
CA ALA A 393 17.49 15.56 -22.29
C ALA A 393 17.01 17.01 -22.05
N GLY A 394 15.72 17.19 -21.74
CA GLY A 394 15.15 18.49 -21.44
C GLY A 394 15.76 19.14 -20.20
N PHE A 395 15.94 18.39 -19.12
CA PHE A 395 16.57 18.91 -17.89
C PHE A 395 18.02 19.33 -18.13
N SER A 396 18.82 18.52 -18.83
CA SER A 396 20.20 18.88 -19.19
C SER A 396 20.25 20.13 -20.07
N TRP A 397 19.31 20.28 -21.02
CA TRP A 397 19.19 21.47 -21.85
C TRP A 397 18.90 22.72 -21.01
N CYS A 398 18.00 22.62 -20.00
CA CYS A 398 17.64 23.72 -19.11
C CYS A 398 18.78 24.08 -18.15
N LEU A 399 19.43 23.09 -17.53
CA LEU A 399 20.55 23.30 -16.61
C LEU A 399 21.72 24.00 -17.31
N ALA A 400 22.04 23.59 -18.54
CA ALA A 400 23.11 24.22 -19.35
C ALA A 400 22.83 25.71 -19.68
N ARG A 401 21.58 26.17 -19.53
CA ARG A 401 21.14 27.55 -19.78
C ARG A 401 20.90 28.37 -18.51
N GLY A 402 21.13 27.79 -17.35
CA GLY A 402 21.07 28.50 -16.07
C GLY A 402 19.65 28.81 -15.57
N TYR A 403 18.64 28.05 -15.97
CA TYR A 403 17.31 28.18 -15.38
C TYR A 403 17.35 27.84 -13.88
N ARG A 404 16.68 28.66 -13.04
CA ARG A 404 16.67 28.49 -11.59
C ARG A 404 15.64 27.46 -11.11
N ALA A 405 14.56 27.30 -11.86
CA ALA A 405 13.51 26.34 -11.58
C ALA A 405 13.01 25.68 -12.87
N ILE A 406 12.87 24.36 -12.82
CA ILE A 406 12.55 23.54 -13.98
C ILE A 406 11.32 22.68 -13.64
N GLY A 407 10.21 22.96 -14.33
CA GLY A 407 8.98 22.19 -14.23
C GLY A 407 8.96 20.99 -15.16
N GLN A 408 8.10 20.04 -14.87
CA GLN A 408 7.74 18.94 -15.75
C GLN A 408 6.24 18.71 -15.75
N MET A 409 5.66 18.46 -16.91
CA MET A 409 4.25 18.15 -17.08
C MET A 409 3.98 17.48 -18.42
N ASP A 410 2.78 16.90 -18.55
CA ASP A 410 2.33 16.25 -19.80
C ASP A 410 1.64 17.28 -20.73
N CYS A 411 1.68 17.04 -22.05
CA CYS A 411 1.11 17.89 -23.10
C CYS A 411 -0.43 17.76 -23.23
N ASP A 412 -1.03 16.72 -22.63
CA ASP A 412 -2.44 16.33 -22.82
C ASP A 412 -3.45 17.11 -21.96
N LEU A 413 -3.03 18.20 -21.34
CA LEU A 413 -3.82 19.04 -20.42
C LEU A 413 -4.34 18.31 -19.16
N SER A 414 -3.85 17.12 -18.88
CA SER A 414 -4.18 16.41 -17.63
C SER A 414 -3.60 17.11 -16.39
N HIS A 415 -2.52 17.84 -16.58
CA HIS A 415 -1.91 18.72 -15.58
C HIS A 415 -2.34 20.18 -15.84
N PRO A 416 -2.95 20.89 -14.89
CA PRO A 416 -3.39 22.26 -15.07
C PRO A 416 -2.21 23.24 -15.03
N PRO A 417 -1.86 23.93 -16.13
CA PRO A 417 -0.73 24.86 -16.17
C PRO A 417 -0.85 26.00 -15.13
N GLU A 418 -2.06 26.38 -14.78
CA GLU A 418 -2.35 27.45 -13.81
C GLU A 418 -1.77 27.16 -12.41
N LYS A 419 -1.56 25.88 -12.08
CA LYS A 419 -0.96 25.46 -10.81
C LYS A 419 0.54 25.73 -10.71
N ILE A 420 1.21 26.04 -11.80
CA ILE A 420 2.65 26.38 -11.80
C ILE A 420 2.93 27.58 -10.89
N ALA A 421 2.05 28.58 -10.88
CA ALA A 421 2.20 29.74 -10.00
C ALA A 421 2.15 29.36 -8.50
N GLU A 422 1.26 28.43 -8.12
CA GLU A 422 1.18 27.91 -6.75
C GLU A 422 2.42 27.06 -6.41
N MET A 423 2.90 26.24 -7.36
CA MET A 423 4.12 25.45 -7.16
C MET A 423 5.34 26.34 -6.95
N LEU A 424 5.49 27.43 -7.73
CA LEU A 424 6.55 28.41 -7.59
C LEU A 424 6.50 29.10 -6.22
N ALA A 425 5.31 29.52 -5.80
CA ALA A 425 5.14 30.16 -4.50
C ALA A 425 5.53 29.23 -3.34
N VAL A 426 5.27 27.92 -3.46
CA VAL A 426 5.72 26.94 -2.47
C VAL A 426 7.22 26.69 -2.58
N LEU A 427 7.77 26.58 -3.80
CA LEU A 427 9.21 26.38 -4.03
C LEU A 427 10.03 27.51 -3.38
N ASP A 428 9.62 28.75 -3.60
CA ASP A 428 10.33 29.94 -3.10
C ASP A 428 9.99 30.21 -1.63
N GLY A 429 8.70 30.25 -1.28
CA GLY A 429 8.25 30.66 0.06
C GLY A 429 8.52 29.65 1.16
N ARG A 430 8.67 28.36 0.81
CA ARG A 430 9.03 27.30 1.78
C ARG A 430 10.44 26.78 1.61
N GLU A 431 11.25 27.42 0.76
CA GLU A 431 12.61 26.96 0.44
C GLU A 431 12.65 25.47 0.03
N ALA A 432 11.64 25.03 -0.73
CA ALA A 432 11.58 23.67 -1.19
C ALA A 432 12.58 23.43 -2.34
N ASP A 433 13.12 22.21 -2.42
CA ASP A 433 13.96 21.75 -3.52
C ASP A 433 13.14 21.11 -4.63
N LEU A 434 11.99 20.54 -4.26
CA LEU A 434 11.04 19.89 -5.14
C LEU A 434 9.61 20.15 -4.66
N VAL A 435 8.72 20.53 -5.58
CA VAL A 435 7.27 20.57 -5.35
C VAL A 435 6.58 19.56 -6.25
N ILE A 436 5.77 18.68 -5.66
CA ILE A 436 5.03 17.63 -6.35
C ILE A 436 3.55 17.98 -6.38
N GLY A 437 2.94 17.98 -7.58
CA GLY A 437 1.50 17.97 -7.71
C GLY A 437 0.95 16.60 -7.27
N ASN A 438 0.06 16.59 -6.27
CA ASN A 438 -0.48 15.37 -5.69
C ASN A 438 -2.00 15.29 -5.85
N ARG A 439 -2.47 14.25 -6.57
CA ARG A 439 -3.89 13.95 -6.82
C ARG A 439 -4.64 13.45 -5.58
N TYR A 440 -3.92 13.01 -4.56
CA TYR A 440 -4.47 12.31 -3.40
C TYR A 440 -4.50 13.12 -2.12
N LEU A 441 -3.99 14.34 -2.15
CA LEU A 441 -4.13 15.30 -1.04
C LEU A 441 -5.58 15.83 -0.93
N PRO A 442 -6.00 16.31 0.25
CA PRO A 442 -7.24 17.07 0.38
C PRO A 442 -7.24 18.26 -0.57
N GLY A 443 -8.30 18.40 -1.37
CA GLY A 443 -8.38 19.42 -2.44
C GLY A 443 -7.85 18.95 -3.81
N GLY A 444 -7.17 17.81 -3.87
CA GLY A 444 -6.80 17.15 -5.12
C GLY A 444 -7.84 16.13 -5.59
N GLY A 445 -7.68 15.65 -6.82
CA GLY A 445 -8.62 14.67 -7.39
C GLY A 445 -8.23 14.13 -8.75
N THR A 446 -9.14 13.33 -9.31
CA THR A 446 -9.08 12.86 -10.70
C THR A 446 -10.45 13.04 -11.32
N ALA A 447 -10.56 13.89 -12.36
CA ALA A 447 -11.80 14.07 -13.09
C ALA A 447 -12.05 12.85 -14.01
N ASN A 448 -13.29 12.42 -14.10
CA ASN A 448 -13.82 11.39 -15.01
C ASN A 448 -13.12 10.01 -15.02
N TRP A 449 -12.19 9.74 -14.10
CA TRP A 449 -11.59 8.42 -14.00
C TRP A 449 -12.59 7.38 -13.48
N SER A 450 -12.60 6.20 -14.10
CA SER A 450 -13.33 5.06 -13.56
C SER A 450 -12.84 4.70 -12.15
N ARG A 451 -13.73 4.13 -11.32
CA ARG A 451 -13.36 3.71 -9.97
C ARG A 451 -12.21 2.70 -9.96
N SER A 452 -12.19 1.78 -10.94
CA SER A 452 -11.13 0.78 -11.10
C SER A 452 -9.77 1.42 -11.46
N ARG A 453 -9.72 2.37 -12.39
CA ARG A 453 -8.50 3.10 -12.75
C ARG A 453 -7.94 3.89 -11.57
N ARG A 454 -8.83 4.54 -10.80
CA ARG A 454 -8.45 5.29 -9.59
C ARG A 454 -7.89 4.36 -8.51
N ALA A 455 -8.52 3.21 -8.29
CA ALA A 455 -8.06 2.20 -7.35
C ALA A 455 -6.69 1.63 -7.76
N LEU A 456 -6.53 1.24 -9.03
CA LEU A 456 -5.28 0.70 -9.56
C LEU A 456 -4.12 1.69 -9.41
N SER A 457 -4.31 2.95 -9.79
CA SER A 457 -3.30 4.01 -9.66
C SER A 457 -2.91 4.23 -8.19
N ARG A 458 -3.90 4.21 -7.28
CA ARG A 458 -3.65 4.38 -5.86
C ARG A 458 -2.91 3.19 -5.23
N VAL A 459 -3.25 1.98 -5.65
CA VAL A 459 -2.54 0.75 -5.26
C VAL A 459 -1.09 0.81 -5.74
N GLY A 460 -0.86 1.17 -7.00
CA GLY A 460 0.50 1.31 -7.57
C GLY A 460 1.36 2.32 -6.79
N CYS A 461 0.86 3.53 -6.55
CA CYS A 461 1.56 4.54 -5.76
C CYS A 461 1.84 4.07 -4.34
N THR A 462 0.87 3.40 -3.71
CA THR A 462 1.04 2.89 -2.35
C THR A 462 2.04 1.76 -2.26
N MET A 463 2.04 0.84 -3.22
CA MET A 463 3.04 -0.24 -3.30
C MET A 463 4.45 0.33 -3.49
N SER A 464 4.64 1.26 -4.42
CA SER A 464 5.92 1.94 -4.63
C SER A 464 6.40 2.63 -3.37
N ARG A 465 5.51 3.33 -2.68
CA ARG A 465 5.78 4.01 -1.43
C ARG A 465 6.21 3.08 -0.30
N LEU A 466 5.52 1.94 -0.14
CA LEU A 466 5.86 0.93 0.87
C LEU A 466 7.19 0.25 0.55
N LEU A 467 7.44 -0.09 -0.70
CA LEU A 467 8.67 -0.74 -1.14
C LEU A 467 9.89 0.17 -0.93
N LEU A 468 9.73 1.47 -1.16
CA LEU A 468 10.82 2.45 -1.09
C LEU A 468 10.92 3.18 0.26
N GLY A 469 9.90 3.04 1.14
CA GLY A 469 9.88 3.72 2.43
C GLY A 469 9.60 5.24 2.35
N LEU A 470 9.02 5.72 1.23
CA LEU A 470 8.82 7.14 0.98
C LEU A 470 7.54 7.67 1.64
N PRO A 471 7.51 8.91 2.13
CA PRO A 471 6.32 9.49 2.78
C PRO A 471 5.29 10.09 1.83
N TYR A 472 5.58 10.20 0.51
CA TYR A 472 4.77 10.89 -0.48
C TYR A 472 3.66 10.01 -1.05
N ASP A 473 2.45 10.57 -1.24
CA ASP A 473 1.27 9.79 -1.66
C ASP A 473 1.17 9.60 -3.19
N ASP A 474 1.70 10.51 -3.99
CA ASP A 474 1.65 10.46 -5.46
C ASP A 474 3.03 10.37 -6.09
N LEU A 475 3.61 9.17 -6.11
CA LEU A 475 4.95 8.93 -6.68
C LEU A 475 4.96 8.79 -8.20
N SER A 476 3.82 8.43 -8.80
CA SER A 476 3.71 8.20 -10.25
C SER A 476 3.36 9.45 -11.06
N GLY A 477 3.07 10.56 -10.38
CA GLY A 477 2.71 11.82 -11.03
C GLY A 477 3.89 12.47 -11.74
N GLY A 478 3.66 12.93 -12.98
CA GLY A 478 4.64 13.67 -13.77
C GLY A 478 4.59 15.18 -13.55
N PHE A 479 3.73 15.69 -12.65
CA PHE A 479 3.60 17.12 -12.41
C PHE A 479 4.48 17.55 -11.24
N LYS A 480 5.64 18.11 -11.55
CA LYS A 480 6.65 18.49 -10.56
C LYS A 480 7.33 19.81 -10.95
N LEU A 481 7.84 20.51 -9.93
CA LEU A 481 8.68 21.69 -10.10
C LEU A 481 9.93 21.55 -9.24
N TRP A 482 11.07 21.63 -9.86
CA TRP A 482 12.39 21.41 -9.29
C TRP A 482 13.16 22.71 -9.15
N ARG A 483 13.87 22.88 -8.06
CA ARG A 483 14.99 23.83 -8.01
C ARG A 483 16.14 23.26 -8.86
N ALA A 484 16.79 24.07 -9.68
CA ALA A 484 17.85 23.61 -10.58
C ALA A 484 18.96 22.87 -9.82
N SER A 485 19.43 23.42 -8.70
CA SER A 485 20.45 22.77 -7.85
C SER A 485 20.05 21.38 -7.36
N CYS A 486 18.77 21.14 -7.15
CA CYS A 486 18.28 19.81 -6.80
C CYS A 486 18.44 18.83 -7.97
N LEU A 487 18.09 19.23 -9.20
CA LEU A 487 18.29 18.40 -10.39
C LEU A 487 19.78 18.12 -10.69
N GLU A 488 20.66 19.08 -10.47
CA GLU A 488 22.11 18.89 -10.56
C GLU A 488 22.61 17.81 -9.60
N ASP A 489 22.16 17.88 -8.35
CA ASP A 489 22.54 16.93 -7.30
C ASP A 489 21.98 15.50 -7.54
N LEU A 490 20.90 15.35 -8.31
CA LEU A 490 20.33 14.03 -8.61
C LEU A 490 21.25 13.13 -9.45
N GLY A 491 22.17 13.69 -10.22
CA GLY A 491 23.04 12.93 -11.13
C GLY A 491 22.22 12.23 -12.22
N LEU A 492 21.58 13.00 -13.08
CA LEU A 492 20.60 12.55 -14.09
C LEU A 492 21.12 11.42 -15.00
N ASP A 493 22.43 11.39 -15.30
CA ASP A 493 23.08 10.37 -16.13
C ASP A 493 23.09 8.99 -15.46
N GLY A 494 23.03 8.95 -14.15
CA GLY A 494 23.00 7.73 -13.36
C GLY A 494 21.61 7.13 -13.15
N MET A 495 20.54 7.72 -13.68
CA MET A 495 19.18 7.20 -13.53
C MET A 495 18.96 5.92 -14.32
N LEU A 496 18.29 4.93 -13.71
CA LEU A 496 18.06 3.60 -14.27
C LEU A 496 16.80 3.56 -15.14
N ALA A 497 15.77 4.32 -14.74
CA ALA A 497 14.45 4.23 -15.36
C ALA A 497 14.37 5.06 -16.65
N ALA A 498 14.07 4.40 -17.77
CA ALA A 498 13.82 5.06 -19.05
C ALA A 498 12.34 5.45 -19.24
N GLY A 499 11.41 4.75 -18.59
CA GLY A 499 9.98 4.92 -18.73
C GLY A 499 9.32 5.72 -17.59
N TYR A 500 8.06 5.39 -17.28
CA TYR A 500 7.26 6.06 -16.23
C TYR A 500 7.84 5.93 -14.82
N ALA A 501 8.62 4.88 -14.56
CA ALA A 501 9.29 4.69 -13.28
C ALA A 501 10.32 5.78 -12.95
N PHE A 502 10.76 6.57 -13.95
CA PHE A 502 11.60 7.76 -13.77
C PHE A 502 11.01 8.75 -12.77
N GLN A 503 9.67 8.88 -12.74
CA GLN A 503 9.00 9.75 -11.77
C GLN A 503 9.21 9.29 -10.32
N ILE A 504 9.23 7.99 -10.11
CA ILE A 504 9.45 7.38 -8.80
C ILE A 504 10.92 7.48 -8.41
N GLU A 505 11.82 7.18 -9.35
CA GLU A 505 13.28 7.20 -9.12
C GLU A 505 13.77 8.59 -8.73
N THR A 506 13.40 9.63 -9.50
CA THR A 506 13.82 11.00 -9.21
C THR A 506 13.34 11.48 -7.84
N THR A 507 12.10 11.17 -7.46
CA THR A 507 11.59 11.50 -6.12
C THR A 507 12.33 10.75 -5.01
N GLN A 508 12.66 9.47 -5.24
CA GLN A 508 13.42 8.67 -4.27
C GLN A 508 14.84 9.21 -4.08
N VAL A 509 15.54 9.51 -5.16
CA VAL A 509 16.91 10.04 -5.07
C VAL A 509 16.92 11.39 -4.36
N ALA A 510 16.00 12.29 -4.69
CA ALA A 510 15.85 13.56 -3.98
C ALA A 510 15.61 13.36 -2.48
N HIS A 511 14.75 12.38 -2.09
CA HIS A 511 14.48 12.06 -0.70
C HIS A 511 15.73 11.51 0.02
N LEU A 512 16.49 10.61 -0.61
CA LEU A 512 17.71 10.02 -0.05
C LEU A 512 18.83 11.06 0.11
N LEU A 513 18.87 12.07 -0.76
CA LEU A 513 19.79 13.22 -0.65
C LEU A 513 19.34 14.25 0.41
N GLY A 514 18.25 13.97 1.14
CA GLY A 514 17.73 14.87 2.18
C GLY A 514 17.10 16.15 1.65
N LYS A 515 16.70 16.19 0.36
CA LYS A 515 16.09 17.37 -0.23
C LYS A 515 14.72 17.65 0.38
N ARG A 516 14.38 18.94 0.51
CA ARG A 516 13.09 19.38 1.01
C ARG A 516 12.03 19.25 -0.08
N ILE A 517 11.12 18.30 0.10
CA ILE A 517 10.06 17.97 -0.85
C ILE A 517 8.71 18.38 -0.26
N GLU A 518 7.99 19.23 -0.98
CA GLU A 518 6.65 19.69 -0.63
C GLU A 518 5.62 19.14 -1.63
N GLU A 519 4.38 19.02 -1.20
CA GLU A 519 3.28 18.52 -2.05
C GLU A 519 2.14 19.53 -2.09
N ILE A 520 1.58 19.78 -3.26
CA ILE A 520 0.38 20.61 -3.42
C ILE A 520 -0.76 19.80 -4.05
N PRO A 521 -2.02 20.07 -3.70
CA PRO A 521 -3.15 19.38 -4.32
C PRO A 521 -3.45 19.90 -5.72
N PHE A 522 -3.73 18.97 -6.66
CA PHE A 522 -4.29 19.33 -7.96
C PHE A 522 -5.31 18.28 -8.43
N THR A 523 -6.21 18.69 -9.33
CA THR A 523 -7.14 17.78 -9.97
C THR A 523 -6.62 17.40 -11.36
N PHE A 524 -6.31 16.10 -11.52
CA PHE A 524 -5.92 15.53 -12.80
C PHE A 524 -7.14 15.50 -13.71
N GLN A 525 -7.08 16.21 -14.84
CA GLN A 525 -8.14 16.24 -15.83
C GLN A 525 -8.08 15.00 -16.73
N GLU A 526 -9.20 14.67 -17.37
CA GLU A 526 -9.16 13.68 -18.44
C GLU A 526 -8.49 14.27 -19.66
N ARG A 527 -7.73 13.46 -20.37
CA ARG A 527 -7.05 13.88 -21.59
C ARG A 527 -8.04 14.43 -22.61
N VAL A 528 -7.66 15.50 -23.27
CA VAL A 528 -8.48 16.09 -24.34
C VAL A 528 -8.45 15.22 -25.59
N ALA A 529 -7.32 14.52 -25.84
CA ALA A 529 -7.12 13.62 -26.97
C ALA A 529 -6.21 12.42 -26.58
N GLY A 530 -6.27 11.33 -27.34
CA GLY A 530 -5.40 10.14 -27.20
C GLY A 530 -5.87 9.10 -26.19
N GLU A 531 -5.34 7.88 -26.30
CA GLU A 531 -5.64 6.75 -25.39
C GLU A 531 -4.63 6.64 -24.24
N SER A 532 -5.09 6.08 -23.10
CA SER A 532 -4.23 5.85 -21.94
C SER A 532 -3.19 4.77 -22.25
N LYS A 533 -1.91 5.12 -22.20
CA LYS A 533 -0.77 4.21 -22.43
C LYS A 533 -0.47 3.30 -21.23
N MET A 534 -1.22 3.43 -20.10
CA MET A 534 -1.03 2.61 -18.89
C MET A 534 -1.58 1.20 -19.08
N SER A 535 -0.70 0.20 -19.02
CA SER A 535 -1.02 -1.23 -19.08
C SER A 535 -0.59 -1.95 -17.78
N LEU A 536 -1.12 -3.16 -17.58
CA LEU A 536 -0.69 -4.03 -16.47
C LEU A 536 0.82 -4.34 -16.56
N ALA A 537 1.36 -4.47 -17.77
CA ALA A 537 2.79 -4.70 -18.01
C ALA A 537 3.64 -3.54 -17.48
N ILE A 538 3.25 -2.28 -17.75
CA ILE A 538 3.93 -1.08 -17.23
C ILE A 538 3.87 -1.03 -15.70
N SER A 539 2.76 -1.45 -15.10
CA SER A 539 2.61 -1.51 -13.63
C SER A 539 3.53 -2.57 -13.00
N LEU A 540 3.69 -3.72 -13.64
CA LEU A 540 4.61 -4.79 -13.18
C LEU A 540 6.08 -4.38 -13.37
N GLU A 541 6.42 -3.74 -14.49
CA GLU A 541 7.75 -3.15 -14.72
C GLU A 541 8.09 -2.14 -13.62
N GLY A 542 7.15 -1.27 -13.27
CA GLY A 542 7.31 -0.30 -12.18
C GLY A 542 7.65 -0.96 -10.84
N ILE A 543 7.04 -2.09 -10.51
CA ILE A 543 7.37 -2.87 -9.30
C ILE A 543 8.80 -3.43 -9.39
N GLY A 544 9.19 -3.97 -10.53
CA GLY A 544 10.56 -4.46 -10.77
C GLY A 544 11.60 -3.37 -10.56
N VAL A 545 11.36 -2.18 -11.11
CA VAL A 545 12.21 -1.00 -10.92
C VAL A 545 12.26 -0.60 -9.45
N CYS A 546 11.13 -0.55 -8.73
CA CYS A 546 11.11 -0.23 -7.29
C CYS A 546 11.98 -1.20 -6.46
N LEU A 547 12.00 -2.48 -6.80
CA LEU A 547 12.86 -3.46 -6.13
C LEU A 547 14.36 -3.22 -6.40
N GLN A 548 14.71 -2.82 -7.62
CA GLN A 548 16.10 -2.44 -7.97
C GLN A 548 16.51 -1.15 -7.24
N LEU A 549 15.63 -0.14 -7.24
CA LEU A 549 15.85 1.12 -6.55
C LEU A 549 16.01 0.95 -5.04
N ARG A 550 15.24 0.06 -4.42
CA ARG A 550 15.39 -0.29 -3.01
C ARG A 550 16.79 -0.84 -2.70
N ARG A 551 17.31 -1.73 -3.57
CA ARG A 551 18.67 -2.28 -3.42
C ARG A 551 19.74 -1.20 -3.55
N ARG A 552 19.56 -0.27 -4.50
CA ARG A 552 20.48 0.85 -4.72
C ARG A 552 20.42 1.86 -3.58
N GLY A 553 19.24 2.17 -3.03
CA GLY A 553 19.09 3.08 -1.90
C GLY A 553 19.82 2.62 -0.65
N HIS A 554 19.97 1.31 -0.43
CA HIS A 554 20.80 0.76 0.65
C HIS A 554 22.31 0.99 0.42
N ALA A 555 22.74 1.18 -0.82
CA ALA A 555 24.14 1.44 -1.16
C ALA A 555 24.50 2.95 -1.12
N ILE A 556 23.51 3.83 -1.30
CA ILE A 556 23.70 5.31 -1.25
C ILE A 556 23.59 5.83 0.20
N GLY A 557 22.85 5.15 1.07
CA GLY A 557 22.67 5.52 2.49
C GLY A 557 23.62 4.82 3.47
N ALA A 558 24.58 4.04 2.98
CA ALA A 558 25.65 3.40 3.73
C ALA A 558 26.98 4.11 3.48
#